data_405fc6d5f728b18bda787f6e8b1696fd
#
_entry.id   405fc6d5f728b18bda787f6e8b1696fd
#
_cell.length_a   1.000
_cell.length_b   1.000
_cell.length_c   1.000
_cell.angle_alpha   90.00
_cell.angle_beta   90.00
_cell.angle_gamma   90.00
#
_symmetry.space_group_name_H-M   'P 1'
#
loop_
_entity.id
_entity.type
_entity.pdbx_description
1 polymer ?
#
loop_
_entity_poly.entity_id
_entity_poly.type
_entity_poly.pdbx_seq_one_letter_code
_entity_poly.pdbx_strand_id
1 'polypeptide(L)'
;MLDFERLRELRAHHPSAVAEAAASRRRRPLLGADGRLMLVAADHPARGALGVRGVPDAMADRYDLLRRLVTTLERPGVDGLLGTPDVVEDLLLLGALDGKVVIGSMNRGGVQGATFELDDRFTGYDATAIAAMGFDGGKMLARIDLPAGRPAPP
;
A
#
# COMPACT_ATOMS: atom_id res chain seq x y z
N MET A 1 12.84 9.81 -15.42
CA MET A 1 13.52 8.84 -14.51
C MET A 1 13.11 9.19 -13.10
N LEU A 2 12.71 8.21 -12.26
CA LEU A 2 12.33 8.49 -10.87
C LEU A 2 13.55 8.92 -10.06
N ASP A 3 13.41 10.04 -9.33
CA ASP A 3 14.49 10.60 -8.51
C ASP A 3 14.33 10.10 -7.06
N PHE A 4 15.00 8.98 -6.76
CA PHE A 4 14.97 8.37 -5.43
C PHE A 4 15.85 9.10 -4.40
N GLU A 5 16.81 9.89 -4.84
CA GLU A 5 17.60 10.72 -3.94
C GLU A 5 16.75 11.83 -3.37
N ARG A 6 16.04 12.54 -4.23
CA ARG A 6 15.07 13.55 -3.80
C ARG A 6 13.95 12.96 -2.93
N LEU A 7 13.50 11.74 -3.21
CA LEU A 7 12.51 11.06 -2.36
C LEU A 7 13.04 10.87 -0.93
N ARG A 8 14.30 10.44 -0.78
CA ARG A 8 14.94 10.30 0.54
C ARG A 8 15.12 11.63 1.26
N GLU A 9 15.53 12.66 0.53
CA GLU A 9 15.66 14.02 1.07
C GLU A 9 14.32 14.57 1.57
N LEU A 10 13.25 14.42 0.79
CA LEU A 10 11.91 14.83 1.20
C LEU A 10 11.49 14.13 2.50
N ARG A 11 11.67 12.82 2.59
CA ARG A 11 11.34 12.08 3.81
C ARG A 11 12.19 12.49 5.01
N ALA A 12 13.46 12.79 4.80
CA ALA A 12 14.39 13.13 5.89
C ALA A 12 14.19 14.55 6.42
N HIS A 13 13.87 15.50 5.55
CA HIS A 13 13.93 16.92 5.87
C HIS A 13 12.57 17.64 5.83
N HIS A 14 11.54 17.00 5.25
CA HIS A 14 10.20 17.60 5.09
C HIS A 14 9.10 16.64 5.59
N PRO A 15 8.95 16.46 6.90
CA PRO A 15 8.00 15.48 7.47
C PRO A 15 6.55 15.74 7.08
N SER A 16 6.17 16.99 6.74
CA SER A 16 4.82 17.33 6.26
C SER A 16 4.56 16.96 4.80
N ALA A 17 5.61 16.70 3.99
CA ALA A 17 5.48 16.49 2.55
C ALA A 17 4.50 15.37 2.17
N VAL A 18 4.43 14.30 2.96
CA VAL A 18 3.49 13.18 2.72
C VAL A 18 2.05 13.66 2.89
N ALA A 19 1.74 14.38 3.97
CA ALA A 19 0.40 14.91 4.21
C ALA A 19 0.00 15.96 3.15
N GLU A 20 0.93 16.81 2.74
CA GLU A 20 0.74 17.80 1.69
C GLU A 20 0.46 17.12 0.33
N ALA A 21 1.23 16.08 -0.02
CA ALA A 21 1.02 15.31 -1.23
C ALA A 21 -0.34 14.59 -1.23
N ALA A 22 -0.74 14.04 -0.10
CA ALA A 22 -2.06 13.41 0.05
C ALA A 22 -3.19 14.44 -0.09
N ALA A 23 -3.06 15.61 0.52
CA ALA A 23 -4.06 16.68 0.47
C ALA A 23 -4.20 17.30 -0.93
N SER A 24 -3.11 17.42 -1.68
CA SER A 24 -3.09 18.00 -3.02
C SER A 24 -3.47 17.00 -4.13
N ARG A 25 -3.52 15.71 -3.83
CA ARG A 25 -3.84 14.66 -4.79
C ARG A 25 -5.23 14.84 -5.40
N ARG A 26 -5.34 14.81 -6.72
CA ARG A 26 -6.66 14.69 -7.37
C ARG A 26 -7.27 13.35 -7.02
N ARG A 27 -8.53 13.37 -6.59
CA ARG A 27 -9.32 12.17 -6.34
C ARG A 27 -10.19 11.85 -7.55
N ARG A 28 -10.61 10.61 -7.66
CA ARG A 28 -11.58 10.14 -8.64
C ARG A 28 -12.72 9.41 -7.93
N PRO A 29 -13.87 9.21 -8.58
CA PRO A 29 -14.87 8.26 -8.09
C PRO A 29 -14.28 6.88 -7.89
N LEU A 30 -14.72 6.16 -6.85
CA LEU A 30 -14.22 4.81 -6.54
C LEU A 30 -14.42 3.86 -7.73
N LEU A 31 -15.59 3.85 -8.31
CA LEU A 31 -15.91 3.03 -9.48
C LEU A 31 -15.96 3.87 -10.75
N GLY A 32 -15.53 3.31 -11.86
CA GLY A 32 -15.76 3.85 -13.18
C GLY A 32 -17.21 3.68 -13.64
N ALA A 33 -17.53 4.19 -14.82
CA ALA A 33 -18.87 4.10 -15.40
C ALA A 33 -19.32 2.64 -15.66
N ASP A 34 -18.37 1.71 -15.81
CA ASP A 34 -18.60 0.28 -16.00
C ASP A 34 -18.81 -0.49 -14.67
N GLY A 35 -18.76 0.20 -13.53
CA GLY A 35 -18.88 -0.39 -12.20
C GLY A 35 -17.72 -1.28 -11.77
N ARG A 36 -16.59 -1.23 -12.46
CA ARG A 36 -15.40 -2.05 -12.21
C ARG A 36 -14.27 -1.26 -11.58
N LEU A 37 -13.38 -1.98 -10.92
CA LEU A 37 -12.20 -1.42 -10.26
C LEU A 37 -11.01 -2.38 -10.43
N MET A 38 -9.91 -1.89 -11.01
CA MET A 38 -8.65 -2.61 -11.12
C MET A 38 -7.61 -1.98 -10.20
N LEU A 39 -7.29 -2.69 -9.13
CA LEU A 39 -6.26 -2.27 -8.16
C LEU A 39 -5.02 -3.15 -8.25
N VAL A 40 -3.86 -2.51 -8.19
CA VAL A 40 -2.58 -3.20 -8.00
C VAL A 40 -2.33 -3.36 -6.51
N ALA A 41 -2.07 -4.57 -6.03
CA ALA A 41 -1.75 -4.83 -4.63
C ALA A 41 -0.23 -4.87 -4.41
N ALA A 42 0.26 -4.06 -3.48
CA ALA A 42 1.67 -3.96 -3.10
C ALA A 42 1.88 -4.03 -1.57
N ASP A 43 1.04 -4.77 -0.86
CA ASP A 43 1.14 -4.97 0.59
C ASP A 43 1.88 -6.26 0.99
N HIS A 44 2.29 -7.08 0.04
CA HIS A 44 2.93 -8.38 0.27
C HIS A 44 4.32 -8.29 0.92
N PRO A 45 5.23 -7.35 0.55
CA PRO A 45 6.55 -7.26 1.15
C PRO A 45 6.51 -7.04 2.67
N ALA A 46 5.55 -6.29 3.18
CA ALA A 46 5.44 -6.00 4.60
C ALA A 46 5.19 -7.24 5.48
N ARG A 47 4.75 -8.34 4.89
CA ARG A 47 4.56 -9.63 5.57
C ARG A 47 5.56 -10.71 5.12
N GLY A 48 6.67 -10.31 4.49
CA GLY A 48 7.73 -11.21 4.06
C GLY A 48 7.44 -12.00 2.77
N ALA A 49 6.32 -11.75 2.10
CA ALA A 49 5.98 -12.39 0.84
C ALA A 49 6.64 -11.64 -0.32
N LEU A 50 7.91 -11.96 -0.60
CA LEU A 50 8.73 -11.27 -1.60
C LEU A 50 8.74 -11.95 -2.97
N GLY A 51 8.34 -13.22 -3.03
CA GLY A 51 8.46 -14.04 -4.24
C GLY A 51 7.34 -13.83 -5.24
N VAL A 52 7.67 -13.92 -6.54
CA VAL A 52 6.73 -13.93 -7.65
C VAL A 52 7.15 -14.99 -8.67
N ARG A 53 6.25 -15.92 -8.97
CA ARG A 53 6.43 -16.93 -10.05
C ARG A 53 7.80 -17.62 -10.05
N GLY A 54 8.25 -18.11 -8.88
CA GLY A 54 9.52 -18.86 -8.77
C GLY A 54 10.77 -17.98 -8.61
N VAL A 55 10.65 -16.64 -8.62
CA VAL A 55 11.70 -15.71 -8.22
C VAL A 55 11.47 -15.33 -6.77
N PRO A 56 12.29 -15.80 -5.81
CA PRO A 56 11.97 -15.71 -4.38
C PRO A 56 12.07 -14.28 -3.81
N ASP A 57 12.80 -13.41 -4.45
CA ASP A 57 13.13 -12.05 -4.01
C ASP A 57 12.67 -10.96 -4.99
N ALA A 58 11.72 -11.28 -5.87
CA ALA A 58 11.26 -10.39 -6.93
C ALA A 58 10.73 -9.02 -6.47
N MET A 59 10.33 -8.90 -5.19
CA MET A 59 9.84 -7.65 -4.58
C MET A 59 10.75 -7.16 -3.44
N ALA A 60 11.97 -7.69 -3.31
CA ALA A 60 12.88 -7.32 -2.23
C ALA A 60 13.54 -5.94 -2.45
N ASP A 61 13.88 -5.61 -3.70
CA ASP A 61 14.40 -4.28 -4.03
C ASP A 61 13.26 -3.25 -4.05
N ARG A 62 13.28 -2.36 -3.07
CA ARG A 62 12.27 -1.32 -2.89
C ARG A 62 12.17 -0.38 -4.09
N TYR A 63 13.30 0.05 -4.65
CA TYR A 63 13.29 1.00 -5.75
C TYR A 63 12.82 0.36 -7.06
N ASP A 64 13.17 -0.89 -7.28
CA ASP A 64 12.65 -1.65 -8.40
C ASP A 64 11.14 -1.87 -8.27
N LEU A 65 10.65 -2.21 -7.07
CA LEU A 65 9.22 -2.30 -6.79
C LEU A 65 8.49 -0.98 -7.09
N LEU A 66 9.01 0.15 -6.63
CA LEU A 66 8.43 1.47 -6.89
C LEU A 66 8.41 1.81 -8.39
N ARG A 67 9.48 1.51 -9.14
CA ARG A 67 9.50 1.70 -10.60
C ARG A 67 8.41 0.89 -11.29
N ARG A 68 8.26 -0.38 -10.93
CA ARG A 68 7.22 -1.25 -11.48
C ARG A 68 5.82 -0.74 -11.15
N LEU A 69 5.61 -0.27 -9.92
CA LEU A 69 4.32 0.27 -9.50
C LEU A 69 3.96 1.54 -10.28
N VAL A 70 4.89 2.49 -10.42
CA VAL A 70 4.68 3.70 -11.24
C VAL A 70 4.34 3.33 -12.68
N THR A 71 5.15 2.46 -13.31
CA THR A 71 4.90 1.98 -14.66
C THR A 71 3.53 1.32 -14.80
N THR A 72 3.11 0.56 -13.80
CA THR A 72 1.81 -0.12 -13.82
C THR A 72 0.66 0.87 -13.63
N LEU A 73 0.79 1.81 -12.71
CA LEU A 73 -0.23 2.84 -12.44
C LEU A 73 -0.47 3.77 -13.64
N GLU A 74 0.54 3.97 -14.49
CA GLU A 74 0.43 4.73 -15.73
C GLU A 74 -0.36 4.00 -16.83
N ARG A 75 -0.58 2.67 -16.70
CA ARG A 75 -1.29 1.92 -17.73
C ARG A 75 -2.78 2.24 -17.76
N PRO A 76 -3.37 2.36 -18.95
CA PRO A 76 -4.82 2.47 -19.10
C PRO A 76 -5.52 1.27 -18.44
N GLY A 77 -6.63 1.54 -17.74
CA GLY A 77 -7.41 0.50 -17.06
C GLY A 77 -6.90 0.12 -15.67
N VAL A 78 -5.79 0.69 -15.21
CA VAL A 78 -5.36 0.55 -13.81
C VAL A 78 -5.91 1.73 -13.00
N ASP A 79 -6.85 1.44 -12.11
CA ASP A 79 -7.62 2.44 -11.37
C ASP A 79 -6.91 2.91 -10.11
N GLY A 80 -6.08 2.08 -9.49
CA GLY A 80 -5.46 2.45 -8.24
C GLY A 80 -4.55 1.40 -7.62
N LEU A 81 -4.23 1.63 -6.36
CA LEU A 81 -3.28 0.87 -5.57
C LEU A 81 -3.89 0.46 -4.23
N LEU A 82 -3.56 -0.75 -3.81
CA LEU A 82 -3.60 -1.19 -2.41
C LEU A 82 -2.17 -1.36 -1.92
N GLY A 83 -1.78 -0.64 -0.87
CA GLY A 83 -0.42 -0.66 -0.39
C GLY A 83 -0.26 -0.41 1.10
N THR A 84 0.91 -0.74 1.62
CA THR A 84 1.34 -0.39 2.98
C THR A 84 1.75 1.07 3.08
N PRO A 85 1.78 1.67 4.29
CA PRO A 85 2.12 3.08 4.47
C PRO A 85 3.39 3.50 3.75
N ASP A 86 4.44 2.71 3.88
CA ASP A 86 5.74 2.99 3.28
C ASP A 86 5.69 3.08 1.74
N VAL A 87 4.97 2.17 1.10
CA VAL A 87 4.81 2.17 -0.37
C VAL A 87 3.88 3.28 -0.84
N VAL A 88 2.73 3.45 -0.17
CA VAL A 88 1.74 4.48 -0.53
C VAL A 88 2.34 5.86 -0.40
N GLU A 89 3.04 6.15 0.70
CA GLU A 89 3.64 7.45 0.95
C GLU A 89 4.74 7.79 -0.07
N ASP A 90 5.59 6.83 -0.44
CA ASP A 90 6.57 7.05 -1.50
C ASP A 90 5.90 7.34 -2.85
N LEU A 91 4.83 6.63 -3.19
CA LEU A 91 4.09 6.88 -4.42
C LEU A 91 3.33 8.21 -4.41
N LEU A 92 2.89 8.69 -3.24
CA LEU A 92 2.35 10.06 -3.09
C LEU A 92 3.43 11.10 -3.39
N LEU A 93 4.61 10.98 -2.77
CA LEU A 93 5.73 11.88 -2.98
C LEU A 93 6.24 11.87 -4.43
N LEU A 94 6.11 10.75 -5.11
CA LEU A 94 6.42 10.60 -6.54
C LEU A 94 5.29 11.12 -7.46
N GLY A 95 4.14 11.54 -6.93
CA GLY A 95 2.98 11.99 -7.70
C GLY A 95 2.25 10.88 -8.47
N ALA A 96 2.59 9.62 -8.21
CA ALA A 96 2.07 8.48 -8.98
C ALA A 96 0.61 8.11 -8.63
N LEU A 97 0.06 8.66 -7.55
CA LEU A 97 -1.30 8.38 -7.10
C LEU A 97 -2.31 9.47 -7.47
N ASP A 98 -1.90 10.44 -8.29
CA ASP A 98 -2.80 11.48 -8.77
C ASP A 98 -3.87 10.91 -9.69
N GLY A 99 -5.15 11.16 -9.36
CA GLY A 99 -6.28 10.59 -10.09
C GLY A 99 -6.45 9.06 -9.93
N LYS A 100 -5.85 8.46 -8.92
CA LYS A 100 -5.93 7.02 -8.62
C LYS A 100 -6.71 6.75 -7.34
N VAL A 101 -7.36 5.61 -7.27
CA VAL A 101 -7.95 5.08 -6.03
C VAL A 101 -6.82 4.58 -5.13
N VAL A 102 -6.88 4.91 -3.84
CA VAL A 102 -5.89 4.50 -2.85
C VAL A 102 -6.55 3.73 -1.71
N ILE A 103 -6.13 2.48 -1.55
CA ILE A 103 -6.54 1.62 -0.44
C ILE A 103 -5.34 1.40 0.48
N GLY A 104 -5.47 1.87 1.72
CA GLY A 104 -4.42 1.71 2.72
C GLY A 104 -4.47 0.34 3.39
N SER A 105 -3.35 -0.37 3.45
CA SER A 105 -3.25 -1.61 4.23
C SER A 105 -3.20 -1.29 5.73
N MET A 106 -4.06 -1.97 6.52
CA MET A 106 -4.24 -1.69 7.94
C MET A 106 -3.41 -2.63 8.82
N ASN A 107 -3.23 -3.88 8.41
CA ASN A 107 -2.49 -4.86 9.19
C ASN A 107 -1.57 -5.74 8.33
N ARG A 108 -0.63 -6.43 9.01
CA ARG A 108 0.31 -7.37 8.40
C ARG A 108 -0.11 -8.84 8.64
N GLY A 109 -1.37 -9.11 8.79
CA GLY A 109 -1.84 -10.48 9.02
C GLY A 109 -1.16 -11.50 8.10
N GLY A 110 -0.71 -12.64 8.62
CA GLY A 110 -0.04 -13.68 7.86
C GLY A 110 1.42 -13.38 7.54
N VAL A 111 2.20 -12.92 8.52
CA VAL A 111 3.66 -12.79 8.35
C VAL A 111 4.26 -14.16 8.07
N GLN A 112 4.83 -14.32 6.88
CA GLN A 112 5.34 -15.60 6.39
C GLN A 112 6.47 -16.13 7.29
N GLY A 113 6.33 -17.37 7.75
CA GLY A 113 7.31 -18.05 8.59
C GLY A 113 7.34 -17.60 10.05
N ALA A 114 6.45 -16.71 10.47
CA ALA A 114 6.38 -16.24 11.85
C ALA A 114 5.47 -17.13 12.71
N THR A 115 5.85 -17.29 13.99
CA THR A 115 5.02 -17.93 15.02
C THR A 115 3.69 -17.20 15.27
N PHE A 116 3.61 -15.94 14.85
CA PHE A 116 2.46 -15.05 15.01
C PHE A 116 1.65 -14.85 13.73
N GLU A 117 1.54 -15.88 12.90
CA GLU A 117 0.78 -15.78 11.65
C GLU A 117 -0.70 -15.43 11.86
N LEU A 118 -1.22 -15.64 13.08
CA LEU A 118 -2.59 -15.29 13.47
C LEU A 118 -2.73 -13.90 14.11
N ASP A 119 -1.64 -13.13 14.19
CA ASP A 119 -1.68 -11.76 14.71
C ASP A 119 -2.19 -10.79 13.63
N ASP A 120 -3.44 -10.37 13.78
CA ASP A 120 -4.12 -9.47 12.85
C ASP A 120 -4.20 -8.01 13.38
N ARG A 121 -3.34 -7.64 14.34
CA ARG A 121 -3.28 -6.28 14.88
C ARG A 121 -3.01 -5.24 13.80
N PHE A 122 -3.47 -4.03 14.01
CA PHE A 122 -3.15 -2.90 13.16
C PHE A 122 -1.65 -2.59 13.25
N THR A 123 -0.98 -2.62 12.13
CA THR A 123 0.46 -2.38 11.98
C THR A 123 0.77 -1.39 10.85
N GLY A 124 -0.26 -0.91 10.17
CA GLY A 124 -0.22 0.07 9.11
C GLY A 124 -1.16 1.24 9.43
N TYR A 125 -2.02 1.57 8.48
CA TYR A 125 -3.04 2.59 8.70
C TYR A 125 -4.15 2.09 9.61
N ASP A 126 -4.71 2.99 10.41
CA ASP A 126 -6.02 2.82 11.03
C ASP A 126 -7.08 3.61 10.25
N ALA A 127 -8.35 3.50 10.66
CA ALA A 127 -9.45 4.18 9.99
C ALA A 127 -9.32 5.71 10.05
N THR A 128 -8.79 6.24 11.15
CA THR A 128 -8.57 7.68 11.34
C THR A 128 -7.50 8.20 10.39
N ALA A 129 -6.37 7.49 10.28
CA ALA A 129 -5.29 7.83 9.37
C ALA A 129 -5.75 7.77 7.90
N ILE A 130 -6.51 6.72 7.52
CA ILE A 130 -7.09 6.59 6.17
C ILE A 130 -7.99 7.79 5.84
N ALA A 131 -8.85 8.18 6.77
CA ALA A 131 -9.73 9.32 6.57
C ALA A 131 -8.95 10.65 6.49
N ALA A 132 -7.97 10.86 7.38
CA ALA A 132 -7.13 12.06 7.40
C ALA A 132 -6.30 12.21 6.12
N MET A 133 -5.78 11.12 5.56
CA MET A 133 -5.05 11.09 4.30
C MET A 133 -5.96 11.19 3.06
N GLY A 134 -7.28 11.21 3.23
CA GLY A 134 -8.23 11.25 2.13
C GLY A 134 -8.16 10.03 1.21
N PHE A 135 -7.80 8.86 1.73
CA PHE A 135 -7.80 7.62 0.97
C PHE A 135 -9.22 7.10 0.78
N ASP A 136 -9.38 6.23 -0.22
CA ASP A 136 -10.70 5.77 -0.66
C ASP A 136 -11.19 4.55 0.13
N GLY A 137 -10.29 3.92 0.92
CA GLY A 137 -10.64 2.81 1.80
C GLY A 137 -9.45 2.20 2.50
N GLY A 138 -9.76 1.26 3.40
CA GLY A 138 -8.78 0.45 4.12
C GLY A 138 -8.95 -1.04 3.83
N LYS A 139 -7.84 -1.77 3.79
CA LYS A 139 -7.82 -3.23 3.67
C LYS A 139 -7.32 -3.85 4.95
N MET A 140 -8.11 -4.73 5.52
CA MET A 140 -7.74 -5.58 6.63
C MET A 140 -7.75 -7.05 6.20
N LEU A 141 -6.71 -7.79 6.55
CA LEU A 141 -6.69 -9.23 6.43
C LEU A 141 -7.27 -9.81 7.73
N ALA A 142 -8.40 -10.47 7.63
CA ALA A 142 -8.96 -11.26 8.71
C ALA A 142 -8.79 -12.75 8.36
N ARG A 143 -8.19 -13.50 9.27
CA ARG A 143 -8.07 -14.96 9.11
C ARG A 143 -9.07 -15.64 10.01
N ILE A 144 -9.75 -16.62 9.45
CA ILE A 144 -10.74 -17.42 10.15
C ILE A 144 -10.21 -18.84 10.18
N ASP A 145 -9.60 -19.23 11.30
CA ASP A 145 -9.26 -20.60 11.61
C ASP A 145 -9.92 -20.97 12.95
N LEU A 146 -11.06 -21.64 12.85
CA LEU A 146 -11.90 -21.99 14.00
C LEU A 146 -11.25 -22.97 14.99
N PRO A 147 -10.37 -23.92 14.60
CA PRO A 147 -9.71 -24.83 15.55
C PRO A 147 -8.48 -24.20 16.22
N ALA A 148 -7.77 -23.30 15.59
CA ALA A 148 -6.48 -22.75 16.05
C ALA A 148 -6.49 -21.26 16.32
N GLY A 149 -7.54 -20.57 15.89
CA GLY A 149 -7.59 -19.12 15.89
C GLY A 149 -8.01 -18.52 17.22
N ARG A 150 -7.05 -18.04 17.99
CA ARG A 150 -7.35 -16.92 18.91
C ARG A 150 -6.92 -15.65 18.19
N PRO A 151 -7.86 -14.75 17.82
CA PRO A 151 -7.46 -13.43 17.39
C PRO A 151 -6.66 -12.78 18.51
N ALA A 152 -5.55 -12.14 18.18
CA ALA A 152 -4.86 -11.30 19.13
C ALA A 152 -5.85 -10.22 19.64
N PRO A 153 -5.83 -9.88 20.91
CA PRO A 153 -6.65 -8.80 21.41
C PRO A 153 -6.29 -7.50 20.67
N PRO A 154 -7.24 -6.62 20.45
CA PRO A 154 -7.03 -5.33 19.78
C PRO A 154 -6.00 -4.45 20.51
#